data_d4ad9285493535ff885359b5da29d267
#
_entry.id   d4ad9285493535ff885359b5da29d267
#
_cell.length_a   1.000
_cell.length_b   1.000
_cell.length_c   1.000
_cell.angle_alpha   90.00
_cell.angle_beta   90.00
_cell.angle_gamma   90.00
#
_symmetry.space_group_name_H-M   'P 1'
#
loop_
_entity.id
_entity.type
_entity.pdbx_description
1 polymer ?
#
loop_
_entity_poly.entity_id
_entity_poly.type
_entity_poly.pdbx_seq_one_letter_code
_entity_poly.pdbx_strand_id
1 'polypeptide(L)'
;MPEKMCKKKHLTSFQLIILGFAGVILLGSILLMLPVSSLDKVPTPFHEALFTATSAVCVTGLVVKDSGSYWSVFGQTVILVLIQIGGLGVVTVAASVSLLSGKKISLMQRSTMQDAISAPKVGGIVRLTRFILKGTLLIEAAGAMLLLPVFLMDYGLKGIWMAAFHSVSAFCNAGFDILGTSANPFPSLTGYSACLLYTSPSPRDGLLSR
;
A
#
# COMPACT_ATOMS: atom_id res chain seq x y z
N MET A 1 -32.89 5.61 -42.39
CA MET A 1 -32.46 5.95 -41.02
C MET A 1 -31.14 5.23 -40.77
N PRO A 2 -30.01 5.94 -40.60
CA PRO A 2 -28.77 5.26 -40.33
C PRO A 2 -28.66 4.93 -38.84
N GLU A 3 -28.55 3.66 -38.57
CA GLU A 3 -28.28 3.07 -37.26
C GLU A 3 -26.93 3.60 -36.72
N LYS A 4 -26.98 4.42 -35.69
CA LYS A 4 -25.80 4.89 -34.97
C LYS A 4 -25.20 3.67 -34.27
N MET A 5 -24.26 3.00 -34.95
CA MET A 5 -23.38 2.01 -34.32
C MET A 5 -22.55 2.76 -33.24
N CYS A 6 -22.96 2.58 -31.99
CA CYS A 6 -22.22 3.01 -30.83
C CYS A 6 -20.90 2.19 -30.78
N LYS A 7 -19.84 2.73 -31.37
CA LYS A 7 -18.46 2.16 -31.25
C LYS A 7 -18.12 2.14 -29.77
N LYS A 8 -18.24 0.99 -29.09
CA LYS A 8 -17.65 0.77 -27.78
C LYS A 8 -16.15 1.02 -27.93
N LYS A 9 -15.69 2.18 -27.43
CA LYS A 9 -14.25 2.46 -27.31
C LYS A 9 -13.66 1.39 -26.38
N HIS A 10 -12.93 0.46 -26.94
CA HIS A 10 -12.14 -0.48 -26.16
C HIS A 10 -11.01 0.29 -25.50
N LEU A 11 -11.04 0.39 -24.16
CA LEU A 11 -9.95 0.95 -23.37
C LEU A 11 -8.70 0.10 -23.59
N THR A 12 -7.56 0.75 -23.81
CA THR A 12 -6.27 0.05 -23.86
C THR A 12 -5.87 -0.43 -22.47
N SER A 13 -5.01 -1.47 -22.39
CA SER A 13 -4.49 -1.97 -21.10
C SER A 13 -3.90 -0.85 -20.25
N PHE A 14 -3.14 0.07 -20.85
CA PHE A 14 -2.56 1.22 -20.16
C PHE A 14 -3.59 2.17 -19.58
N GLN A 15 -4.65 2.49 -20.35
CA GLN A 15 -5.74 3.33 -19.86
C GLN A 15 -6.48 2.66 -18.68
N LEU A 16 -6.64 1.35 -18.71
CA LEU A 16 -7.28 0.59 -17.64
C LEU A 16 -6.42 0.63 -16.35
N ILE A 17 -5.11 0.51 -16.49
CA ILE A 17 -4.16 0.60 -15.36
C ILE A 17 -4.22 2.00 -14.74
N ILE A 18 -4.10 3.07 -15.56
CA ILE A 18 -4.13 4.46 -15.07
C ILE A 18 -5.46 4.77 -14.38
N LEU A 19 -6.58 4.37 -14.98
CA LEU A 19 -7.91 4.57 -14.38
C LEU A 19 -8.06 3.77 -13.07
N GLY A 20 -7.47 2.57 -13.01
CA GLY A 20 -7.45 1.75 -11.80
C GLY A 20 -6.71 2.46 -10.66
N PHE A 21 -5.51 2.96 -10.90
CA PHE A 21 -4.74 3.71 -9.92
C PHE A 21 -5.46 5.00 -9.50
N ALA A 22 -5.96 5.78 -10.44
CA ALA A 22 -6.72 7.01 -10.16
C ALA A 22 -7.98 6.70 -9.32
N GLY A 23 -8.70 5.64 -9.65
CA GLY A 23 -9.88 5.21 -8.90
C GLY A 23 -9.56 4.80 -7.46
N VAL A 24 -8.48 4.05 -7.24
CA VAL A 24 -8.03 3.65 -5.91
C VAL A 24 -7.59 4.85 -5.09
N ILE A 25 -6.84 5.80 -5.67
CA ILE A 25 -6.41 7.03 -5.01
C ILE A 25 -7.62 7.87 -4.59
N LEU A 26 -8.59 8.08 -5.48
CA LEU A 26 -9.79 8.86 -5.17
C LEU A 26 -10.64 8.18 -4.08
N LEU A 27 -10.83 6.88 -4.16
CA LEU A 27 -11.57 6.11 -3.16
C LEU A 27 -10.87 6.16 -1.80
N GLY A 28 -9.54 5.98 -1.78
CA GLY A 28 -8.72 6.11 -0.59
C GLY A 28 -8.81 7.51 0.03
N SER A 29 -8.77 8.55 -0.81
CA SER A 29 -8.92 9.95 -0.35
C SER A 29 -10.27 10.18 0.32
N ILE A 30 -11.36 9.68 -0.27
CA ILE A 30 -12.70 9.81 0.32
C ILE A 30 -12.77 9.09 1.66
N LEU A 31 -12.20 7.89 1.79
CA LEU A 31 -12.16 7.17 3.05
C LEU A 31 -11.34 7.90 4.11
N LEU A 32 -10.20 8.49 3.73
CA LEU A 32 -9.35 9.25 4.64
C LEU A 32 -9.95 10.60 5.05
N MET A 33 -10.87 11.18 4.27
CA MET A 33 -11.61 12.40 4.65
C MET A 33 -12.63 12.15 5.76
N LEU A 34 -13.05 10.91 5.97
CA LEU A 34 -14.06 10.60 6.97
C LEU A 34 -13.55 10.96 8.39
N PRO A 35 -14.40 11.53 9.25
CA PRO A 35 -14.00 11.88 10.62
C PRO A 35 -13.57 10.67 11.45
N VAL A 36 -13.99 9.47 11.07
CA VAL A 36 -13.57 8.21 11.71
C VAL A 36 -12.09 7.91 11.43
N SER A 37 -11.51 8.45 10.34
CA SER A 37 -10.13 8.21 9.93
C SER A 37 -9.12 8.99 10.77
N SER A 38 -9.51 10.12 11.41
CA SER A 38 -8.64 10.88 12.29
C SER A 38 -8.88 10.52 13.78
N LEU A 39 -7.83 10.67 14.61
CA LEU A 39 -7.95 10.45 16.07
C LEU A 39 -8.88 11.46 16.73
N ASP A 40 -8.82 12.72 16.29
CA ASP A 40 -9.62 13.82 16.82
C ASP A 40 -11.05 13.84 16.27
N LYS A 41 -11.41 12.87 15.42
CA LYS A 41 -12.71 12.76 14.72
C LYS A 41 -13.08 14.02 13.93
N VAL A 42 -12.09 14.77 13.48
CA VAL A 42 -12.26 15.93 12.59
C VAL A 42 -12.09 15.48 11.14
N PRO A 43 -12.97 15.90 10.22
CA PRO A 43 -12.81 15.54 8.80
C PRO A 43 -11.51 16.12 8.26
N THR A 44 -10.70 15.29 7.62
CA THR A 44 -9.43 15.69 7.01
C THR A 44 -9.70 16.47 5.71
N PRO A 45 -9.03 17.60 5.47
CA PRO A 45 -9.14 18.34 4.22
C PRO A 45 -8.81 17.48 3.01
N PHE A 46 -9.56 17.67 1.90
CA PHE A 46 -9.41 16.85 0.70
C PHE A 46 -7.98 16.77 0.16
N HIS A 47 -7.28 17.91 0.13
CA HIS A 47 -5.91 17.96 -0.39
C HIS A 47 -4.91 17.15 0.45
N GLU A 48 -5.06 17.12 1.78
CA GLU A 48 -4.23 16.32 2.67
C GLU A 48 -4.55 14.83 2.54
N ALA A 49 -5.85 14.48 2.47
CA ALA A 49 -6.30 13.11 2.25
C ALA A 49 -5.87 12.59 0.87
N LEU A 50 -5.98 13.41 -0.18
CA LEU A 50 -5.54 13.07 -1.53
C LEU A 50 -4.02 12.88 -1.59
N PHE A 51 -3.26 13.75 -0.96
CA PHE A 51 -1.81 13.62 -0.89
C PHE A 51 -1.40 12.31 -0.21
N THR A 52 -1.97 12.03 0.96
CA THR A 52 -1.69 10.81 1.73
C THR A 52 -2.09 9.56 0.94
N ALA A 53 -3.28 9.54 0.32
CA ALA A 53 -3.72 8.41 -0.50
C ALA A 53 -2.81 8.21 -1.72
N THR A 54 -2.41 9.29 -2.40
CA THR A 54 -1.47 9.22 -3.53
C THR A 54 -0.12 8.70 -3.09
N SER A 55 0.42 9.21 -1.99
CA SER A 55 1.69 8.77 -1.41
C SER A 55 1.66 7.29 -1.04
N ALA A 56 0.57 6.80 -0.44
CA ALA A 56 0.41 5.41 -0.06
C ALA A 56 0.32 4.49 -1.30
N VAL A 57 -0.48 4.84 -2.30
CA VAL A 57 -0.66 4.04 -3.52
C VAL A 57 0.57 4.07 -4.41
N CYS A 58 1.25 5.21 -4.52
CA CYS A 58 2.50 5.34 -5.29
C CYS A 58 3.73 4.89 -4.49
N VAL A 59 3.54 4.47 -3.23
CA VAL A 59 4.61 3.94 -2.38
C VAL A 59 5.77 4.93 -2.23
N THR A 60 5.46 6.22 -2.06
CA THR A 60 6.47 7.29 -1.98
C THR A 60 6.94 7.61 -0.57
N GLY A 61 6.11 7.32 0.46
CA GLY A 61 6.44 7.56 1.86
C GLY A 61 6.41 9.02 2.31
N LEU A 62 5.88 9.90 1.48
CA LEU A 62 5.74 11.31 1.83
C LEU A 62 4.49 11.51 2.70
N VAL A 63 4.63 12.20 3.80
CA VAL A 63 3.55 12.44 4.77
C VAL A 63 3.36 13.93 5.03
N VAL A 64 2.11 14.38 5.07
CA VAL A 64 1.72 15.74 5.48
C VAL A 64 1.35 15.76 6.96
N LYS A 65 0.71 14.69 7.42
CA LYS A 65 0.34 14.46 8.81
C LYS A 65 1.07 13.22 9.31
N ASP A 66 1.55 13.27 10.54
CA ASP A 66 2.18 12.11 11.16
C ASP A 66 1.21 10.92 11.22
N SER A 67 1.68 9.77 10.73
CA SER A 67 0.81 8.60 10.57
C SER A 67 0.43 7.94 11.89
N GLY A 68 1.25 8.08 12.93
CA GLY A 68 1.01 7.50 14.24
C GLY A 68 0.09 8.32 15.12
N SER A 69 0.25 9.65 15.11
CA SER A 69 -0.46 10.56 16.01
C SER A 69 -1.72 11.17 15.43
N TYR A 70 -1.85 11.27 14.10
CA TYR A 70 -3.00 11.88 13.44
C TYR A 70 -4.08 10.87 13.05
N TRP A 71 -3.71 9.72 12.46
CA TRP A 71 -4.66 8.76 11.94
C TRP A 71 -5.12 7.78 13.00
N SER A 72 -6.44 7.55 13.05
CA SER A 72 -7.02 6.48 13.86
C SER A 72 -6.59 5.10 13.33
N VAL A 73 -6.85 4.03 14.08
CA VAL A 73 -6.61 2.65 13.61
C VAL A 73 -7.34 2.38 12.30
N PHE A 74 -8.52 2.96 12.09
CA PHE A 74 -9.23 2.87 10.81
C PHE A 74 -8.46 3.60 9.70
N GLY A 75 -8.03 4.84 9.91
CA GLY A 75 -7.22 5.59 8.94
C GLY A 75 -5.91 4.88 8.60
N GLN A 76 -5.21 4.37 9.61
CA GLN A 76 -4.00 3.55 9.43
C GLN A 76 -4.27 2.28 8.63
N THR A 77 -5.42 1.61 8.86
CA THR A 77 -5.83 0.43 8.08
C THR A 77 -6.08 0.79 6.61
N VAL A 78 -6.74 1.93 6.36
CA VAL A 78 -6.94 2.42 4.98
C VAL A 78 -5.60 2.68 4.32
N ILE A 79 -4.67 3.37 4.98
CA ILE A 79 -3.31 3.63 4.46
C ILE A 79 -2.60 2.31 4.16
N LEU A 80 -2.64 1.34 5.08
CA LEU A 80 -2.01 0.02 4.90
C LEU A 80 -2.56 -0.71 3.67
N VAL A 81 -3.88 -0.71 3.48
CA VAL A 81 -4.53 -1.32 2.31
C VAL A 81 -4.11 -0.61 1.02
N LEU A 82 -4.02 0.74 1.04
CA LEU A 82 -3.55 1.50 -0.12
C LEU A 82 -2.09 1.18 -0.47
N ILE A 83 -1.21 1.08 0.53
CA ILE A 83 0.18 0.63 0.37
C ILE A 83 0.23 -0.76 -0.26
N GLN A 84 -0.57 -1.70 0.24
CA GLN A 84 -0.62 -3.06 -0.27
C GLN A 84 -1.11 -3.13 -1.72
N ILE A 85 -2.13 -2.34 -2.06
CA ILE A 85 -2.63 -2.23 -3.44
C ILE A 85 -1.56 -1.61 -4.35
N GLY A 86 -0.87 -0.59 -3.89
CA GLY A 86 0.21 0.06 -4.62
C GLY A 86 1.41 -0.86 -4.85
N GLY A 87 1.91 -1.48 -3.80
CA GLY A 87 3.08 -2.37 -3.83
C GLY A 87 2.87 -3.63 -4.67
N LEU A 88 1.67 -4.23 -4.62
CA LEU A 88 1.32 -5.38 -5.47
C LEU A 88 0.90 -4.97 -6.89
N GLY A 89 0.52 -3.72 -7.09
CA GLY A 89 -0.08 -3.21 -8.31
C GLY A 89 -1.59 -3.48 -8.40
N VAL A 90 -2.34 -2.44 -8.77
CA VAL A 90 -3.81 -2.45 -8.83
C VAL A 90 -4.37 -3.61 -9.66
N VAL A 91 -3.74 -3.92 -10.78
CA VAL A 91 -4.19 -5.00 -11.69
C VAL A 91 -4.02 -6.38 -11.04
N THR A 92 -2.91 -6.59 -10.32
CA THR A 92 -2.66 -7.84 -9.59
C THR A 92 -3.69 -8.04 -8.48
N VAL A 93 -4.01 -6.98 -7.74
CA VAL A 93 -5.03 -7.00 -6.68
C VAL A 93 -6.43 -7.25 -7.27
N ALA A 94 -6.81 -6.55 -8.34
CA ALA A 94 -8.10 -6.74 -9.01
C ALA A 94 -8.27 -8.18 -9.54
N ALA A 95 -7.21 -8.74 -10.11
CA ALA A 95 -7.19 -10.14 -10.57
C ALA A 95 -7.30 -11.11 -9.40
N SER A 96 -6.66 -10.80 -8.28
CA SER A 96 -6.70 -11.63 -7.07
C SER A 96 -8.09 -11.67 -6.46
N VAL A 97 -8.76 -10.52 -6.37
CA VAL A 97 -10.17 -10.44 -5.93
C VAL A 97 -11.07 -11.24 -6.86
N SER A 98 -10.85 -11.16 -8.18
CA SER A 98 -11.62 -11.94 -9.16
C SER A 98 -11.41 -13.45 -8.99
N LEU A 99 -10.16 -13.87 -8.71
CA LEU A 99 -9.84 -15.28 -8.43
C LEU A 99 -10.48 -15.80 -7.14
N LEU A 100 -10.44 -15.00 -6.06
CA LEU A 100 -11.05 -15.35 -4.77
C LEU A 100 -12.58 -15.44 -4.89
N SER A 101 -13.19 -14.60 -5.73
CA SER A 101 -14.63 -14.62 -6.03
C SER A 101 -15.05 -15.79 -6.96
N GLY A 102 -14.12 -16.68 -7.34
CA GLY A 102 -14.40 -17.84 -8.21
C GLY A 102 -14.73 -17.47 -9.65
N LYS A 103 -14.61 -16.21 -10.06
CA LYS A 103 -14.88 -15.76 -11.43
C LYS A 103 -13.76 -16.16 -12.37
N LYS A 104 -14.11 -16.62 -13.58
CA LYS A 104 -13.13 -16.91 -14.63
C LYS A 104 -12.54 -15.60 -15.14
N ILE A 105 -11.21 -15.49 -15.10
CA ILE A 105 -10.48 -14.33 -15.63
C ILE A 105 -10.59 -14.32 -17.14
N SER A 106 -11.09 -13.23 -17.73
CA SER A 106 -11.22 -13.07 -19.18
C SER A 106 -9.84 -12.95 -19.85
N LEU A 107 -9.78 -13.20 -21.17
CA LEU A 107 -8.52 -13.05 -21.94
C LEU A 107 -7.98 -11.63 -21.88
N MET A 108 -8.85 -10.62 -21.89
CA MET A 108 -8.49 -9.21 -21.78
C MET A 108 -7.85 -8.90 -20.40
N GLN A 109 -8.43 -9.42 -19.32
CA GLN A 109 -7.83 -9.28 -17.99
C GLN A 109 -6.45 -9.93 -17.89
N ARG A 110 -6.27 -11.11 -18.51
CA ARG A 110 -4.97 -11.79 -18.57
C ARG A 110 -3.93 -11.00 -19.34
N SER A 111 -4.32 -10.37 -20.46
CA SER A 111 -3.44 -9.49 -21.23
C SER A 111 -3.02 -8.27 -20.41
N THR A 112 -3.98 -7.60 -19.75
CA THR A 112 -3.68 -6.45 -18.88
C THR A 112 -2.76 -6.84 -17.70
N MET A 113 -2.95 -8.03 -17.12
CA MET A 113 -2.05 -8.56 -16.08
C MET A 113 -0.65 -8.83 -16.63
N GLN A 114 -0.55 -9.36 -17.85
CA GLN A 114 0.73 -9.59 -18.51
C GLN A 114 1.48 -8.27 -18.71
N ASP A 115 0.78 -7.24 -19.20
CA ASP A 115 1.35 -5.92 -19.41
C ASP A 115 1.81 -5.29 -18.09
N ALA A 116 0.99 -5.43 -17.02
CA ALA A 116 1.29 -4.87 -15.70
C ALA A 116 2.48 -5.52 -15.00
N ILE A 117 2.68 -6.84 -15.20
CA ILE A 117 3.76 -7.61 -14.54
C ILE A 117 4.95 -7.82 -15.49
N SER A 118 4.84 -7.35 -16.74
CA SER A 118 5.83 -7.58 -17.80
C SER A 118 6.16 -9.07 -18.01
N ALA A 119 5.14 -9.94 -17.88
CA ALA A 119 5.32 -11.37 -17.97
C ALA A 119 5.50 -11.82 -19.43
N PRO A 120 6.45 -12.72 -19.73
CA PRO A 120 6.77 -13.11 -21.11
C PRO A 120 5.68 -13.94 -21.81
N LYS A 121 4.76 -14.56 -21.05
CA LYS A 121 3.69 -15.42 -21.59
C LYS A 121 2.38 -15.25 -20.81
N VAL A 122 1.25 -15.19 -21.55
CA VAL A 122 -0.11 -15.14 -20.98
C VAL A 122 -0.49 -16.45 -20.26
N GLY A 123 0.08 -17.57 -20.73
CA GLY A 123 -0.14 -18.89 -20.14
C GLY A 123 0.53 -19.00 -18.78
N GLY A 124 -0.25 -19.29 -17.73
CA GLY A 124 0.27 -19.45 -16.36
C GLY A 124 0.23 -18.19 -15.49
N ILE A 125 -0.18 -17.03 -16.02
CA ILE A 125 -0.22 -15.75 -15.27
C ILE A 125 -1.04 -15.84 -13.98
N VAL A 126 -2.13 -16.59 -13.99
CA VAL A 126 -2.97 -16.83 -12.81
C VAL A 126 -2.21 -17.60 -11.71
N ARG A 127 -1.39 -18.59 -12.11
CA ARG A 127 -0.55 -19.35 -11.17
C ARG A 127 0.54 -18.43 -10.58
N LEU A 128 1.17 -17.63 -11.43
CA LEU A 128 2.20 -16.66 -11.04
C LEU A 128 1.64 -15.64 -10.05
N THR A 129 0.48 -15.04 -10.33
CA THR A 129 -0.18 -14.09 -9.44
C THR A 129 -0.49 -14.70 -8.07
N ARG A 130 -1.01 -15.95 -8.06
CA ARG A 130 -1.28 -16.66 -6.80
C ARG A 130 0.01 -16.95 -6.02
N PHE A 131 1.09 -17.27 -6.73
CA PHE A 131 2.40 -17.48 -6.11
C PHE A 131 2.94 -16.18 -5.51
N ILE A 132 2.87 -15.05 -6.24
CA ILE A 132 3.27 -13.73 -5.76
C ILE A 132 2.49 -13.37 -4.50
N LEU A 133 1.16 -13.47 -4.50
CA LEU A 133 0.33 -13.14 -3.35
C LEU A 133 0.67 -13.97 -2.10
N LYS A 134 0.82 -15.28 -2.28
CA LYS A 134 1.18 -16.17 -1.16
C LYS A 134 2.58 -15.84 -0.64
N GLY A 135 3.53 -15.59 -1.53
CA GLY A 135 4.89 -15.22 -1.17
C GLY A 135 4.93 -13.89 -0.42
N THR A 136 4.23 -12.88 -0.90
CA THR A 136 4.11 -11.58 -0.23
C THR A 136 3.57 -11.74 1.18
N LEU A 137 2.41 -12.36 1.35
CA LEU A 137 1.81 -12.55 2.67
C LEU A 137 2.71 -13.35 3.63
N LEU A 138 3.42 -14.33 3.11
CA LEU A 138 4.36 -15.13 3.91
C LEU A 138 5.55 -14.31 4.39
N ILE A 139 6.14 -13.49 3.50
CA ILE A 139 7.27 -12.62 3.84
C ILE A 139 6.84 -11.52 4.81
N GLU A 140 5.68 -10.90 4.57
CA GLU A 140 5.10 -9.90 5.47
C GLU A 140 4.81 -10.47 6.86
N ALA A 141 4.24 -11.68 6.94
CA ALA A 141 4.00 -12.37 8.20
C ALA A 141 5.32 -12.69 8.92
N ALA A 142 6.33 -13.16 8.20
CA ALA A 142 7.67 -13.42 8.77
C ALA A 142 8.31 -12.12 9.28
N GLY A 143 8.24 -11.02 8.51
CA GLY A 143 8.72 -9.70 8.94
C GLY A 143 7.98 -9.19 10.18
N ALA A 144 6.66 -9.34 10.23
CA ALA A 144 5.88 -8.97 11.41
C ALA A 144 6.28 -9.79 12.64
N MET A 145 6.52 -11.10 12.50
CA MET A 145 6.99 -11.95 13.59
C MET A 145 8.38 -11.54 14.10
N LEU A 146 9.28 -11.11 13.21
CA LEU A 146 10.61 -10.64 13.60
C LEU A 146 10.55 -9.30 14.33
N LEU A 147 9.64 -8.40 13.95
CA LEU A 147 9.44 -7.10 14.60
C LEU A 147 8.65 -7.18 15.91
N LEU A 148 7.83 -8.23 16.05
CA LEU A 148 6.91 -8.39 17.17
C LEU A 148 7.57 -8.29 18.55
N PRO A 149 8.69 -8.99 18.86
CA PRO A 149 9.28 -8.93 20.19
C PRO A 149 9.71 -7.51 20.57
N VAL A 150 10.27 -6.75 19.63
CA VAL A 150 10.72 -5.37 19.87
C VAL A 150 9.52 -4.47 20.20
N PHE A 151 8.51 -4.48 19.35
CA PHE A 151 7.33 -3.62 19.56
C PHE A 151 6.44 -4.05 20.74
N LEU A 152 6.42 -5.35 21.11
CA LEU A 152 5.72 -5.80 22.30
C LEU A 152 6.38 -5.30 23.58
N MET A 153 7.71 -5.25 23.63
CA MET A 153 8.45 -4.75 24.79
C MET A 153 8.20 -3.25 25.01
N ASP A 154 8.16 -2.48 23.90
CA ASP A 154 8.07 -1.01 23.98
C ASP A 154 6.60 -0.50 24.07
N TYR A 155 5.67 -1.16 23.36
CA TYR A 155 4.28 -0.67 23.20
C TYR A 155 3.20 -1.64 23.69
N GLY A 156 3.58 -2.78 24.27
CA GLY A 156 2.64 -3.80 24.74
C GLY A 156 1.75 -4.32 23.60
N LEU A 157 0.45 -4.51 23.86
CA LEU A 157 -0.49 -5.08 22.88
C LEU A 157 -0.62 -4.25 21.60
N LYS A 158 -0.39 -2.94 21.63
CA LYS A 158 -0.36 -2.09 20.44
C LYS A 158 0.80 -2.46 19.50
N GLY A 159 1.86 -3.04 20.06
CA GLY A 159 3.02 -3.50 19.30
C GLY A 159 2.67 -4.55 18.23
N ILE A 160 1.61 -5.33 18.41
CA ILE A 160 1.16 -6.32 17.40
C ILE A 160 0.74 -5.59 16.11
N TRP A 161 -0.08 -4.54 16.24
CA TRP A 161 -0.50 -3.73 15.10
C TRP A 161 0.67 -3.01 14.45
N MET A 162 1.56 -2.45 15.28
CA MET A 162 2.76 -1.76 14.81
C MET A 162 3.69 -2.70 14.04
N ALA A 163 3.92 -3.91 14.53
CA ALA A 163 4.74 -4.91 13.84
C ALA A 163 4.15 -5.29 12.47
N ALA A 164 2.84 -5.51 12.40
CA ALA A 164 2.16 -5.82 11.14
C ALA A 164 2.24 -4.63 10.15
N PHE A 165 1.96 -3.41 10.61
CA PHE A 165 2.01 -2.21 9.78
C PHE A 165 3.41 -1.96 9.20
N HIS A 166 4.43 -1.99 10.05
CA HIS A 166 5.80 -1.75 9.62
C HIS A 166 6.34 -2.85 8.71
N SER A 167 5.94 -4.09 8.93
CA SER A 167 6.33 -5.21 8.04
C SER A 167 5.80 -5.01 6.62
N VAL A 168 4.53 -4.65 6.46
CA VAL A 168 3.93 -4.36 5.16
C VAL A 168 4.54 -3.11 4.53
N SER A 169 4.69 -2.03 5.32
CA SER A 169 5.31 -0.78 4.85
C SER A 169 6.75 -1.01 4.36
N ALA A 170 7.54 -1.81 5.09
CA ALA A 170 8.90 -2.16 4.71
C ALA A 170 8.95 -3.06 3.47
N PHE A 171 8.10 -4.10 3.41
CA PHE A 171 8.05 -5.00 2.25
C PHE A 171 7.68 -4.26 0.97
N CYS A 172 6.68 -3.40 1.02
CA CYS A 172 6.28 -2.56 -0.11
C CYS A 172 7.24 -1.38 -0.36
N ASN A 173 8.25 -1.17 0.50
CA ASN A 173 9.16 -0.01 0.46
C ASN A 173 8.40 1.33 0.54
N ALA A 174 7.32 1.37 1.33
CA ALA A 174 6.39 2.50 1.36
C ALA A 174 6.87 3.67 2.23
N GLY A 175 7.74 3.42 3.23
CA GLY A 175 8.30 4.46 4.08
C GLY A 175 7.32 5.11 5.07
N PHE A 176 6.12 4.56 5.21
CA PHE A 176 5.19 4.99 6.25
C PHE A 176 5.51 4.30 7.57
N ASP A 177 5.52 5.06 8.66
CA ASP A 177 5.61 4.55 10.02
C ASP A 177 4.45 5.05 10.89
N ILE A 178 4.19 4.39 12.00
CA ILE A 178 3.17 4.75 12.99
C ILE A 178 3.76 4.89 14.39
N LEU A 179 5.03 5.31 14.47
CA LEU A 179 5.75 5.52 15.73
C LEU A 179 5.42 6.85 16.37
N GLY A 180 4.86 7.80 15.60
CA GLY A 180 4.54 9.14 16.05
C GLY A 180 3.60 9.17 17.25
N THR A 181 3.93 10.04 18.18
CA THR A 181 3.10 10.36 19.34
C THR A 181 2.81 11.85 19.38
N SER A 182 1.77 12.27 20.10
CA SER A 182 1.45 13.71 20.26
C SER A 182 2.60 14.52 20.86
N ALA A 183 3.47 13.88 21.65
CA ALA A 183 4.65 14.52 22.25
C ALA A 183 5.86 14.56 21.30
N ASN A 184 5.97 13.62 20.38
CA ASN A 184 7.05 13.52 19.41
C ASN A 184 6.47 13.10 18.05
N PRO A 185 5.92 14.05 17.28
CA PRO A 185 5.47 13.79 15.92
C PRO A 185 6.67 13.56 15.00
N PHE A 186 6.52 12.70 14.01
CA PHE A 186 7.55 12.34 13.03
C PHE A 186 8.86 11.79 13.64
N PRO A 187 8.78 10.81 14.55
CA PRO A 187 9.98 10.14 15.04
C PRO A 187 10.63 9.40 13.88
N SER A 188 11.95 9.32 13.91
CA SER A 188 12.69 8.51 12.92
C SER A 188 12.88 7.09 13.44
N LEU A 189 12.72 6.09 12.56
CA LEU A 189 13.15 4.71 12.83
C LEU A 189 14.65 4.61 13.16
N THR A 190 15.45 5.67 12.88
CA THR A 190 16.87 5.76 13.24
C THR A 190 17.14 5.64 14.74
N GLY A 191 16.15 5.96 15.57
CA GLY A 191 16.26 5.81 17.01
C GLY A 191 16.20 4.35 17.50
N TYR A 192 15.77 3.41 16.63
CA TYR A 192 15.65 1.99 16.95
C TYR A 192 16.92 1.24 16.57
N SER A 193 17.94 1.31 17.40
CA SER A 193 19.24 0.62 17.18
C SER A 193 19.14 -0.92 17.15
N ALA A 194 18.05 -1.50 17.64
CA ALA A 194 17.81 -2.94 17.65
C ALA A 194 17.15 -3.48 16.37
N CYS A 195 16.74 -2.63 15.41
CA CYS A 195 16.08 -3.08 14.19
C CYS A 195 17.12 -3.44 13.13
N LEU A 196 17.26 -4.72 12.80
CA LEU A 196 18.14 -5.25 11.75
C LEU A 196 17.90 -4.61 10.36
N LEU A 197 16.71 -4.10 10.09
CA LEU A 197 16.36 -3.35 8.88
C LEU A 197 17.07 -1.99 8.79
N TYR A 198 17.58 -1.50 9.92
CA TYR A 198 18.20 -0.18 10.04
C TYR A 198 19.71 -0.19 9.77
N THR A 199 20.35 -1.34 9.85
CA THR A 199 21.80 -1.47 9.66
C THR A 199 22.21 -1.60 8.19
N SER A 200 21.27 -1.57 7.25
CA SER A 200 21.60 -1.49 5.83
C SER A 200 22.04 -0.06 5.50
N PRO A 201 23.35 0.19 5.28
CA PRO A 201 23.85 1.52 4.99
C PRO A 201 23.21 2.02 3.69
N SER A 202 22.41 3.09 3.82
CA SER A 202 21.92 3.80 2.65
C SER A 202 23.08 4.49 1.95
N PRO A 203 23.16 4.52 0.61
CA PRO A 203 24.16 5.31 -0.10
C PRO A 203 24.16 6.81 0.27
N ARG A 204 23.11 7.30 0.92
CA ARG A 204 22.99 8.68 1.42
C ARG A 204 23.68 8.91 2.76
N ASP A 205 23.87 7.88 3.57
CA ASP A 205 24.46 8.04 4.90
C ASP A 205 25.95 8.40 4.84
N GLY A 206 26.63 8.04 3.75
CA GLY A 206 28.02 8.44 3.49
C GLY A 206 28.20 9.90 3.02
N LEU A 207 27.12 10.59 2.62
CA LEU A 207 27.17 11.98 2.13
C LEU A 207 26.90 13.01 3.24
N LEU A 208 26.29 12.61 4.35
CA LEU A 208 25.96 13.49 5.49
C LEU A 208 27.00 13.49 6.61
N SER A 209 28.05 12.66 6.49
CA SER A 209 29.14 12.57 7.47
C SER A 209 30.41 13.39 7.10
N ARG A 210 30.27 14.35 6.18
CA ARG A 210 31.36 15.28 5.83
C ARG A 210 30.94 16.73 6.06
#